data_948879e440b6ee1490842b286adb9d79
#
_entry.id   948879e440b6ee1490842b286adb9d79
#
_cell.length_a   1.000
_cell.length_b   1.000
_cell.length_c   1.000
_cell.angle_alpha   90.00
_cell.angle_beta   90.00
_cell.angle_gamma   90.00
#
_symmetry.space_group_name_H-M   'P 1'
#
loop_
_entity.id
_entity.type
_entity.pdbx_description
1 polymer ?
#
loop_
_entity_poly.entity_id
_entity_poly.type
_entity_poly.pdbx_seq_one_letter_code
_entity_poly.pdbx_strand_id
1 'polypeptide(L)'
;MKRQLTLAQYRSVDLTLFAVILAVCEYVITLAAIRWFPGQLYTVSLTAALCAIVLMRWGAWAGLHAVLGGAVFWFASGGTPQQLVIYGIGNLGCLLVLPLLRGNGKEKIRRDKLFTALFALAVLLAMQLGRAAVALLLGTPWQTCVGFFTTDALSGVFAMVVVSLAGRLDGVFEDQKRYLHRLQEQQKKEKGGF
;
A
#
# COMPACT_ATOMS: atom_id res chain seq x y z
N MET A 1 36.76 3.23 2.22
CA MET A 1 35.62 3.97 2.84
C MET A 1 34.30 3.46 2.25
N LYS A 2 33.46 2.76 3.01
CA LYS A 2 32.10 2.40 2.55
C LYS A 2 31.24 3.68 2.52
N ARG A 3 30.81 4.09 1.33
CA ARG A 3 29.89 5.22 1.16
C ARG A 3 28.58 4.90 1.89
N GLN A 4 28.30 5.62 2.97
CA GLN A 4 27.03 5.47 3.67
C GLN A 4 25.95 6.17 2.86
N LEU A 5 24.88 5.44 2.55
CA LEU A 5 23.70 6.01 1.90
C LEU A 5 23.06 7.07 2.80
N THR A 6 22.69 8.19 2.21
CA THR A 6 21.87 9.19 2.93
C THR A 6 20.45 8.66 3.16
N LEU A 7 19.73 9.21 4.14
CA LEU A 7 18.32 8.86 4.38
C LEU A 7 17.46 8.98 3.10
N ALA A 8 17.72 10.02 2.30
CA ALA A 8 16.98 10.24 1.04
C ALA A 8 17.28 9.16 0.00
N GLN A 9 18.55 8.77 -0.16
CA GLN A 9 18.97 7.71 -1.08
C GLN A 9 18.37 6.36 -0.66
N TYR A 10 18.46 6.03 0.65
CA TYR A 10 17.89 4.80 1.16
C TYR A 10 16.36 4.73 0.93
N ARG A 11 15.64 5.83 1.23
CA ARG A 11 14.21 5.92 0.98
C ARG A 11 13.88 5.74 -0.50
N SER A 12 14.60 6.41 -1.39
CA SER A 12 14.36 6.30 -2.84
C SER A 12 14.53 4.85 -3.31
N VAL A 13 15.60 4.17 -2.90
CA VAL A 13 15.83 2.77 -3.26
C VAL A 13 14.72 1.87 -2.73
N ASP A 14 14.34 2.01 -1.46
CA ASP A 14 13.30 1.19 -0.83
C ASP A 14 11.92 1.42 -1.49
N LEU A 15 11.53 2.67 -1.73
CA LEU A 15 10.28 3.00 -2.42
C LEU A 15 10.28 2.53 -3.88
N THR A 16 11.38 2.66 -4.60
CA THR A 16 11.50 2.16 -5.98
C THR A 16 11.38 0.64 -6.04
N LEU A 17 11.99 -0.07 -5.09
CA LEU A 17 11.88 -1.52 -5.01
C LEU A 17 10.41 -1.95 -4.83
N PHE A 18 9.69 -1.35 -3.87
CA PHE A 18 8.26 -1.63 -3.68
C PHE A 18 7.42 -1.22 -4.89
N ALA A 19 7.75 -0.13 -5.57
CA ALA A 19 7.06 0.30 -6.78
C ALA A 19 7.21 -0.70 -7.93
N VAL A 20 8.43 -1.22 -8.15
CA VAL A 20 8.69 -2.24 -9.18
C VAL A 20 7.95 -3.55 -8.85
N ILE A 21 8.04 -4.02 -7.59
CA ILE A 21 7.31 -5.22 -7.14
C ILE A 21 5.81 -5.03 -7.37
N LEU A 22 5.25 -3.88 -6.95
CA LEU A 22 3.85 -3.57 -7.14
C LEU A 22 3.47 -3.59 -8.62
N ALA A 23 4.20 -2.86 -9.45
CA ALA A 23 3.86 -2.74 -10.87
C ALA A 23 3.88 -4.10 -11.59
N VAL A 24 4.90 -4.91 -11.35
CA VAL A 24 5.02 -6.24 -11.98
C VAL A 24 3.93 -7.19 -11.45
N CYS A 25 3.77 -7.30 -10.13
CA CYS A 25 2.81 -8.23 -9.56
C CYS A 25 1.36 -7.83 -9.86
N GLU A 26 1.00 -6.54 -9.75
CA GLU A 26 -0.34 -6.05 -10.05
C GLU A 26 -0.70 -6.29 -11.52
N TYR A 27 0.23 -6.02 -12.43
CA TYR A 27 0.05 -6.29 -13.86
C TYR A 27 -0.20 -7.77 -14.13
N VAL A 28 0.64 -8.64 -13.59
CA VAL A 28 0.51 -10.11 -13.78
C VAL A 28 -0.79 -10.63 -13.16
N ILE A 29 -1.14 -10.20 -11.94
CA ILE A 29 -2.37 -10.62 -11.26
C ILE A 29 -3.60 -10.18 -12.08
N THR A 30 -3.62 -8.94 -12.55
CA THR A 30 -4.74 -8.40 -13.34
C THR A 30 -4.89 -9.14 -14.66
N LEU A 31 -3.80 -9.36 -15.40
CA LEU A 31 -3.84 -10.12 -16.65
C LEU A 31 -4.28 -11.58 -16.43
N ALA A 32 -3.76 -12.23 -15.39
CA ALA A 32 -4.13 -13.59 -15.04
C ALA A 32 -5.62 -13.70 -14.72
N ALA A 33 -6.16 -12.75 -13.94
CA ALA A 33 -7.59 -12.69 -13.61
C ALA A 33 -8.44 -12.58 -14.87
N ILE A 34 -8.12 -11.65 -15.77
CA ILE A 34 -8.87 -11.44 -17.02
C ILE A 34 -8.78 -12.67 -17.95
N ARG A 35 -7.61 -13.30 -18.01
CA ARG A 35 -7.36 -14.39 -18.99
C ARG A 35 -7.92 -15.73 -18.54
N TRP A 36 -7.82 -16.03 -17.24
CA TRP A 36 -8.24 -17.32 -16.69
C TRP A 36 -9.66 -17.32 -16.15
N PHE A 37 -10.16 -16.13 -15.81
CA PHE A 37 -11.47 -15.98 -15.20
C PHE A 37 -12.28 -14.83 -15.82
N PRO A 38 -12.56 -14.86 -17.13
CA PRO A 38 -13.13 -13.71 -17.86
C PRO A 38 -14.54 -13.33 -17.44
N GLY A 39 -15.24 -14.17 -16.69
CA GLY A 39 -16.61 -13.91 -16.19
C GLY A 39 -16.69 -13.55 -14.69
N GLN A 40 -15.54 -13.35 -14.03
CA GLN A 40 -15.57 -13.05 -12.59
C GLN A 40 -15.95 -11.61 -12.31
N LEU A 41 -16.83 -11.47 -11.31
CA LEU A 41 -17.20 -10.17 -10.74
C LEU A 41 -16.21 -9.68 -9.67
N TYR A 42 -15.28 -10.55 -9.23
CA TYR A 42 -14.32 -10.25 -8.18
C TYR A 42 -12.97 -9.89 -8.76
N THR A 43 -12.33 -8.90 -8.13
CA THR A 43 -10.96 -8.50 -8.45
C THR A 43 -10.02 -8.92 -7.33
N VAL A 44 -8.76 -9.21 -7.69
CA VAL A 44 -7.66 -9.40 -6.73
C VAL A 44 -6.58 -8.38 -7.06
N SER A 45 -6.20 -7.60 -6.07
CA SER A 45 -5.20 -6.54 -6.21
C SER A 45 -4.21 -6.60 -5.05
N LEU A 46 -2.93 -6.44 -5.37
CA LEU A 46 -1.85 -6.34 -4.41
C LEU A 46 -1.69 -4.91 -3.86
N THR A 47 -2.31 -3.92 -4.51
CA THR A 47 -2.11 -2.50 -4.23
C THR A 47 -2.36 -2.15 -2.77
N ALA A 48 -3.47 -2.61 -2.17
CA ALA A 48 -3.78 -2.32 -0.77
C ALA A 48 -2.76 -2.94 0.20
N ALA A 49 -2.30 -4.16 -0.08
CA ALA A 49 -1.29 -4.83 0.75
C ALA A 49 0.05 -4.08 0.73
N LEU A 50 0.54 -3.72 -0.45
CA LEU A 50 1.79 -2.96 -0.56
C LEU A 50 1.68 -1.56 0.01
N CYS A 51 0.56 -0.87 -0.18
CA CYS A 51 0.32 0.41 0.46
C CYS A 51 0.33 0.29 1.99
N ALA A 52 -0.24 -0.77 2.57
CA ALA A 52 -0.19 -1.00 4.02
C ALA A 52 1.26 -1.17 4.52
N ILE A 53 2.09 -1.93 3.80
CA ILE A 53 3.51 -2.11 4.13
C ILE A 53 4.25 -0.78 4.04
N VAL A 54 4.07 -0.02 2.95
CA VAL A 54 4.74 1.27 2.76
C VAL A 54 4.26 2.32 3.77
N LEU A 55 2.97 2.32 4.16
CA LEU A 55 2.44 3.16 5.23
C LEU A 55 3.16 2.92 6.56
N MET A 56 3.41 1.66 6.92
CA MET A 56 4.16 1.32 8.12
C MET A 56 5.61 1.80 8.06
N ARG A 57 6.27 1.69 6.90
CA ARG A 57 7.69 2.05 6.69
C ARG A 57 7.91 3.54 6.52
N TRP A 58 7.16 4.17 5.63
CA TRP A 58 7.40 5.53 5.12
C TRP A 58 6.22 6.49 5.26
N GLY A 59 5.10 6.03 5.83
CA GLY A 59 3.91 6.85 6.04
C GLY A 59 3.30 7.34 4.73
N ALA A 60 3.11 8.65 4.57
CA ALA A 60 2.40 9.25 3.45
C ALA A 60 3.00 8.94 2.05
N TRP A 61 4.25 8.47 1.97
CA TRP A 61 4.84 8.04 0.69
C TRP A 61 4.13 6.85 0.05
N ALA A 62 3.28 6.15 0.80
CA ALA A 62 2.38 5.13 0.26
C ALA A 62 1.42 5.67 -0.80
N GLY A 63 1.11 6.97 -0.79
CA GLY A 63 0.30 7.60 -1.83
C GLY A 63 0.85 7.43 -3.24
N LEU A 64 2.19 7.43 -3.41
CA LEU A 64 2.80 7.16 -4.72
C LEU A 64 2.49 5.74 -5.20
N HIS A 65 2.56 4.75 -4.32
CA HIS A 65 2.24 3.36 -4.63
C HIS A 65 0.74 3.17 -4.88
N ALA A 66 -0.10 3.89 -4.17
CA ALA A 66 -1.54 3.86 -4.37
C ALA A 66 -1.94 4.33 -5.78
N VAL A 67 -1.36 5.45 -6.24
CA VAL A 67 -1.56 5.96 -7.60
C VAL A 67 -0.99 4.99 -8.64
N LEU A 68 0.25 4.51 -8.42
CA LEU A 68 0.91 3.57 -9.32
C LEU A 68 0.08 2.27 -9.49
N GLY A 69 -0.36 1.66 -8.38
CA GLY A 69 -1.16 0.44 -8.42
C GLY A 69 -2.48 0.63 -9.17
N GLY A 70 -3.17 1.77 -8.95
CA GLY A 70 -4.37 2.12 -9.70
C GLY A 70 -4.12 2.31 -11.19
N ALA A 71 -3.01 2.96 -11.57
CA ALA A 71 -2.63 3.17 -12.96
C ALA A 71 -2.26 1.85 -13.66
N VAL A 72 -1.52 0.96 -12.98
CA VAL A 72 -1.16 -0.36 -13.50
C VAL A 72 -2.40 -1.24 -13.68
N PHE A 73 -3.29 -1.26 -12.69
CA PHE A 73 -4.57 -1.97 -12.79
C PHE A 73 -5.40 -1.47 -13.98
N TRP A 74 -5.54 -0.15 -14.13
CA TRP A 74 -6.23 0.48 -15.25
C TRP A 74 -5.62 0.07 -16.59
N PHE A 75 -4.31 0.16 -16.72
CA PHE A 75 -3.58 -0.20 -17.94
C PHE A 75 -3.77 -1.67 -18.30
N ALA A 76 -3.62 -2.57 -17.34
CA ALA A 76 -3.74 -4.02 -17.54
C ALA A 76 -5.18 -4.45 -17.87
N SER A 77 -6.18 -3.75 -17.31
CA SER A 77 -7.60 -4.05 -17.55
C SER A 77 -8.18 -3.41 -18.81
N GLY A 78 -7.42 -2.54 -19.50
CA GLY A 78 -7.92 -1.80 -20.67
C GLY A 78 -9.02 -0.80 -20.29
N GLY A 79 -8.89 -0.17 -19.13
CA GLY A 79 -9.91 0.72 -18.57
C GLY A 79 -10.10 2.03 -19.33
N THR A 80 -11.19 2.72 -19.05
CA THR A 80 -11.49 4.05 -19.59
C THR A 80 -10.68 5.15 -18.88
N PRO A 81 -10.48 6.35 -19.49
CA PRO A 81 -9.82 7.46 -18.80
C PRO A 81 -10.49 7.86 -17.47
N GLN A 82 -11.82 7.76 -17.37
CA GLN A 82 -12.54 7.98 -16.13
C GLN A 82 -12.13 7.00 -15.04
N GLN A 83 -11.96 5.72 -15.39
CA GLN A 83 -11.49 4.68 -14.45
C GLN A 83 -10.05 4.95 -13.99
N LEU A 84 -9.16 5.50 -14.85
CA LEU A 84 -7.82 5.92 -14.43
C LEU A 84 -7.88 6.94 -13.29
N VAL A 85 -8.77 7.93 -13.39
CA VAL A 85 -8.94 8.94 -12.34
C VAL A 85 -9.50 8.32 -11.07
N ILE A 86 -10.52 7.45 -11.18
CA ILE A 86 -11.12 6.77 -10.03
C ILE A 86 -10.10 5.90 -9.30
N TYR A 87 -9.38 5.04 -10.00
CA TYR A 87 -8.39 4.13 -9.39
C TYR A 87 -7.10 4.85 -8.99
N GLY A 88 -6.61 5.79 -9.79
CA GLY A 88 -5.39 6.54 -9.47
C GLY A 88 -5.60 7.47 -8.27
N ILE A 89 -6.52 8.42 -8.39
CA ILE A 89 -6.77 9.42 -7.33
C ILE A 89 -7.53 8.81 -6.16
N GLY A 90 -8.54 7.97 -6.42
CA GLY A 90 -9.34 7.34 -5.36
C GLY A 90 -8.51 6.46 -4.42
N ASN A 91 -7.48 5.79 -4.92
CA ASN A 91 -6.58 4.99 -4.09
C ASN A 91 -5.79 5.82 -3.06
N LEU A 92 -5.66 7.14 -3.25
CA LEU A 92 -5.10 8.04 -2.24
C LEU A 92 -5.90 8.03 -0.93
N GLY A 93 -7.13 7.51 -0.95
CA GLY A 93 -7.92 7.21 0.24
C GLY A 93 -7.15 6.40 1.28
N CYS A 94 -6.17 5.58 0.89
CA CYS A 94 -5.29 4.85 1.83
C CYS A 94 -4.62 5.79 2.86
N LEU A 95 -4.42 7.06 2.53
CA LEU A 95 -3.81 8.03 3.44
C LEU A 95 -4.72 8.41 4.61
N LEU A 96 -6.03 8.14 4.53
CA LEU A 96 -6.97 8.35 5.63
C LEU A 96 -6.66 7.50 6.85
N VAL A 97 -5.88 6.41 6.69
CA VAL A 97 -5.47 5.58 7.83
C VAL A 97 -4.22 6.10 8.56
N LEU A 98 -3.56 7.17 8.07
CA LEU A 98 -2.37 7.73 8.72
C LEU A 98 -2.57 8.08 10.21
N PRO A 99 -3.73 8.58 10.67
CA PRO A 99 -3.97 8.81 12.09
C PRO A 99 -3.82 7.55 12.95
N LEU A 100 -4.16 6.36 12.42
CA LEU A 100 -4.03 5.08 13.13
C LEU A 100 -2.55 4.73 13.42
N LEU A 101 -1.62 5.30 12.66
CA LEU A 101 -0.18 5.06 12.80
C LEU A 101 0.50 6.00 13.80
N ARG A 102 -0.23 6.97 14.37
CA ARG A 102 0.31 7.93 15.35
C ARG A 102 0.48 7.28 16.72
N GLY A 103 1.33 7.88 17.54
CA GLY A 103 1.61 7.39 18.89
C GLY A 103 2.13 5.95 18.89
N ASN A 104 1.44 5.07 19.58
CA ASN A 104 1.77 3.64 19.70
C ASN A 104 1.10 2.76 18.62
N GLY A 105 0.40 3.37 17.64
CA GLY A 105 -0.37 2.63 16.65
C GLY A 105 0.48 1.67 15.83
N LYS A 106 1.64 2.11 15.32
CA LYS A 106 2.57 1.25 14.59
C LYS A 106 3.04 0.06 15.41
N GLU A 107 3.37 0.28 16.68
CA GLU A 107 3.83 -0.79 17.57
C GLU A 107 2.72 -1.79 17.85
N LYS A 108 1.50 -1.34 18.08
CA LYS A 108 0.32 -2.20 18.29
C LYS A 108 0.05 -3.07 17.06
N ILE A 109 0.07 -2.47 15.85
CA ILE A 109 -0.11 -3.19 14.59
C ILE A 109 0.99 -4.24 14.40
N ARG A 110 2.25 -3.92 14.75
CA ARG A 110 3.39 -4.84 14.60
C ARG A 110 3.34 -6.02 15.56
N ARG A 111 2.87 -5.82 16.80
CA ARG A 111 2.85 -6.85 17.85
C ARG A 111 1.69 -7.82 17.75
N ASP A 112 0.54 -7.36 17.28
CA ASP A 112 -0.71 -8.13 17.29
C ASP A 112 -1.15 -8.46 15.86
N LYS A 113 -1.25 -9.77 15.59
CA LYS A 113 -1.65 -10.29 14.26
C LYS A 113 -3.04 -9.85 13.84
N LEU A 114 -3.98 -9.75 14.81
CA LEU A 114 -5.32 -9.27 14.52
C LEU A 114 -5.30 -7.80 14.10
N PHE A 115 -4.55 -6.95 14.82
CA PHE A 115 -4.40 -5.55 14.43
C PHE A 115 -3.68 -5.39 13.10
N THR A 116 -2.73 -6.26 12.76
CA THR A 116 -2.08 -6.30 11.44
C THR A 116 -3.10 -6.56 10.33
N ALA A 117 -3.94 -7.60 10.49
CA ALA A 117 -4.96 -7.94 9.51
C ALA A 117 -6.03 -6.83 9.39
N LEU A 118 -6.51 -6.31 10.52
CA LEU A 118 -7.48 -5.21 10.54
C LEU A 118 -6.93 -3.93 9.92
N PHE A 119 -5.65 -3.66 10.10
CA PHE A 119 -4.99 -2.53 9.46
C PHE A 119 -4.95 -2.67 7.93
N ALA A 120 -4.62 -3.87 7.42
CA ALA A 120 -4.66 -4.14 5.97
C ALA A 120 -6.07 -3.95 5.40
N LEU A 121 -7.09 -4.44 6.11
CA LEU A 121 -8.49 -4.25 5.73
C LEU A 121 -8.88 -2.76 5.78
N ALA A 122 -8.47 -2.03 6.81
CA ALA A 122 -8.75 -0.59 6.92
C ALA A 122 -8.12 0.21 5.77
N VAL A 123 -6.92 -0.16 5.32
CA VAL A 123 -6.28 0.45 4.13
C VAL A 123 -7.13 0.22 2.89
N LEU A 124 -7.59 -1.02 2.64
CA LEU A 124 -8.45 -1.32 1.51
C LEU A 124 -9.77 -0.53 1.59
N LEU A 125 -10.47 -0.56 2.73
CA LEU A 125 -11.73 0.16 2.90
C LEU A 125 -11.56 1.67 2.70
N ALA A 126 -10.46 2.24 3.15
CA ALA A 126 -10.14 3.65 2.92
C ALA A 126 -9.91 3.96 1.42
N MET A 127 -9.27 3.05 0.68
CA MET A 127 -9.17 3.14 -0.78
C MET A 127 -10.53 3.06 -1.46
N GLN A 128 -11.41 2.14 -1.03
CA GLN A 128 -12.76 2.01 -1.57
C GLN A 128 -13.58 3.29 -1.34
N LEU A 129 -13.50 3.87 -0.15
CA LEU A 129 -14.14 5.15 0.15
C LEU A 129 -13.61 6.26 -0.76
N GLY A 130 -12.30 6.32 -0.98
CA GLY A 130 -11.69 7.27 -1.91
C GLY A 130 -12.16 7.08 -3.36
N ARG A 131 -12.18 5.82 -3.84
CA ARG A 131 -12.70 5.49 -5.19
C ARG A 131 -14.17 5.88 -5.33
N ALA A 132 -15.01 5.54 -4.33
CA ALA A 132 -16.42 5.89 -4.33
C ALA A 132 -16.63 7.40 -4.35
N ALA A 133 -15.89 8.16 -3.54
CA ALA A 133 -15.96 9.62 -3.54
C ALA A 133 -15.60 10.22 -4.90
N VAL A 134 -14.49 9.79 -5.51
CA VAL A 134 -14.06 10.26 -6.84
C VAL A 134 -15.08 9.87 -7.91
N ALA A 135 -15.61 8.64 -7.87
CA ALA A 135 -16.61 8.17 -8.83
C ALA A 135 -17.90 8.99 -8.75
N LEU A 136 -18.39 9.29 -7.55
CA LEU A 136 -19.56 10.14 -7.33
C LEU A 136 -19.34 11.55 -7.88
N LEU A 137 -18.16 12.14 -7.65
CA LEU A 137 -17.80 13.46 -8.21
C LEU A 137 -17.75 13.46 -9.75
N LEU A 138 -17.47 12.31 -10.36
CA LEU A 138 -17.48 12.12 -11.81
C LEU A 138 -18.88 11.72 -12.36
N GLY A 139 -19.92 11.76 -11.52
CA GLY A 139 -21.29 11.48 -11.93
C GLY A 139 -21.64 9.99 -12.01
N THR A 140 -20.83 9.10 -11.44
CA THR A 140 -21.15 7.67 -11.37
C THR A 140 -22.30 7.44 -10.40
N PRO A 141 -23.34 6.65 -10.75
CA PRO A 141 -24.44 6.34 -9.83
C PRO A 141 -23.94 5.67 -8.53
N TRP A 142 -24.57 6.00 -7.42
CA TRP A 142 -24.16 5.47 -6.10
C TRP A 142 -24.23 3.93 -6.02
N GLN A 143 -25.17 3.31 -6.75
CA GLN A 143 -25.30 1.85 -6.83
C GLN A 143 -24.01 1.20 -7.39
N THR A 144 -23.40 1.81 -8.39
CA THR A 144 -22.12 1.37 -8.95
C THR A 144 -20.99 1.54 -7.94
N CYS A 145 -21.02 2.61 -7.13
CA CYS A 145 -20.02 2.86 -6.10
C CYS A 145 -20.04 1.79 -4.98
N VAL A 146 -21.23 1.26 -4.64
CA VAL A 146 -21.35 0.12 -3.71
C VAL A 146 -20.64 -1.12 -4.28
N GLY A 147 -20.63 -1.29 -5.60
CA GLY A 147 -19.93 -2.37 -6.29
C GLY A 147 -18.45 -2.43 -5.94
N PHE A 148 -17.77 -1.29 -5.70
CA PHE A 148 -16.36 -1.30 -5.31
C PHE A 148 -16.08 -2.11 -4.04
N PHE A 149 -16.99 -2.07 -3.08
CA PHE A 149 -16.83 -2.80 -1.80
C PHE A 149 -17.10 -4.29 -1.95
N THR A 150 -18.02 -4.68 -2.81
CA THR A 150 -18.39 -6.09 -3.00
C THR A 150 -17.43 -6.81 -3.94
N THR A 151 -17.01 -6.17 -5.04
CA THR A 151 -16.12 -6.79 -6.03
C THR A 151 -14.69 -6.94 -5.52
N ASP A 152 -14.24 -6.09 -4.61
CA ASP A 152 -12.90 -6.13 -4.03
C ASP A 152 -12.80 -6.91 -2.70
N ALA A 153 -13.84 -7.60 -2.28
CA ALA A 153 -13.82 -8.37 -1.03
C ALA A 153 -12.68 -9.40 -1.00
N LEU A 154 -12.41 -10.05 -2.14
CA LEU A 154 -11.30 -11.00 -2.28
C LEU A 154 -9.93 -10.31 -2.14
N SER A 155 -9.78 -9.09 -2.65
CA SER A 155 -8.58 -8.25 -2.44
C SER A 155 -8.35 -7.96 -0.96
N GLY A 156 -9.43 -7.83 -0.16
CA GLY A 156 -9.36 -7.65 1.29
C GLY A 156 -8.76 -8.86 2.00
N VAL A 157 -9.25 -10.05 1.69
CA VAL A 157 -8.69 -11.30 2.23
C VAL A 157 -7.24 -11.47 1.82
N PHE A 158 -6.94 -11.24 0.54
CA PHE A 158 -5.58 -11.31 0.01
C PHE A 158 -4.64 -10.30 0.70
N ALA A 159 -5.08 -9.06 0.88
CA ALA A 159 -4.29 -8.04 1.58
C ALA A 159 -4.02 -8.43 3.05
N MET A 160 -5.03 -8.94 3.77
CA MET A 160 -4.83 -9.41 5.15
C MET A 160 -3.80 -10.53 5.24
N VAL A 161 -3.84 -11.49 4.31
CA VAL A 161 -2.87 -12.60 4.28
C VAL A 161 -1.47 -12.08 3.96
N VAL A 162 -1.29 -11.30 2.88
CA VAL A 162 0.01 -10.79 2.45
C VAL A 162 0.64 -9.92 3.54
N VAL A 163 -0.13 -8.99 4.13
CA VAL A 163 0.38 -8.07 5.16
C VAL A 163 0.71 -8.84 6.44
N SER A 164 -0.08 -9.86 6.82
CA SER A 164 0.19 -10.72 7.98
C SER A 164 1.44 -11.57 7.78
N LEU A 165 1.69 -12.07 6.57
CA LEU A 165 2.92 -12.81 6.23
C LEU A 165 4.13 -11.87 6.22
N ALA A 166 4.01 -10.69 5.59
CA ALA A 166 5.06 -9.68 5.57
C ALA A 166 5.43 -9.21 6.99
N GLY A 167 4.45 -9.09 7.88
CA GLY A 167 4.68 -8.73 9.28
C GLY A 167 5.48 -9.74 10.10
N ARG A 168 5.64 -10.98 9.58
CA ARG A 168 6.50 -12.01 10.20
C ARG A 168 7.97 -11.89 9.81
N LEU A 169 8.25 -11.14 8.75
CA LEU A 169 9.61 -10.91 8.28
C LEU A 169 10.23 -9.76 9.07
N ASP A 170 11.44 -10.02 9.60
CA ASP A 170 12.16 -9.03 10.38
C ASP A 170 12.41 -7.74 9.57
N GLY A 171 12.14 -6.60 10.18
CA GLY A 171 12.40 -5.28 9.60
C GLY A 171 11.38 -4.79 8.56
N VAL A 172 10.44 -5.61 8.08
CA VAL A 172 9.46 -5.17 7.06
C VAL A 172 8.53 -4.09 7.61
N PHE A 173 8.06 -4.20 8.84
CA PHE A 173 7.19 -3.22 9.50
C PHE A 173 7.95 -2.20 10.34
N GLU A 174 9.29 -2.15 10.22
CA GLU A 174 10.07 -1.18 10.94
C GLU A 174 9.94 0.21 10.32
N ASP A 175 9.69 1.22 11.15
CA ASP A 175 9.72 2.62 10.73
C ASP A 175 11.16 2.97 10.33
N GLN A 176 11.42 3.03 9.03
CA GLN A 176 12.76 3.20 8.48
C GLN A 176 13.39 4.53 8.87
N LYS A 177 12.58 5.56 9.08
CA LYS A 177 13.08 6.86 9.53
C LYS A 177 13.64 6.76 10.96
N ARG A 178 12.93 6.09 11.86
CA ARG A 178 13.39 5.87 13.25
C ARG A 178 14.59 4.92 13.30
N TYR A 179 14.58 3.87 12.48
CA TYR A 179 15.68 2.90 12.41
C TYR A 179 16.99 3.56 11.97
N LEU A 180 16.96 4.32 10.89
CA LEU A 180 18.15 5.00 10.38
C LEU A 180 18.66 6.09 11.34
N HIS A 181 17.77 6.79 12.04
CA HIS A 181 18.17 7.73 13.10
C HIS A 181 18.94 7.02 14.22
N ARG A 182 18.42 5.90 14.72
CA ARG A 182 19.08 5.09 15.75
C ARG A 182 20.48 4.60 15.31
N LEU A 183 20.60 4.12 14.08
CA LEU A 183 21.90 3.72 13.52
C LEU A 183 22.90 4.87 13.46
N GLN A 184 22.45 6.06 13.05
CA GLN A 184 23.32 7.24 13.02
C GLN A 184 23.78 7.67 14.42
N GLU A 185 22.90 7.59 15.41
CA GLU A 185 23.24 7.90 16.82
C GLU A 185 24.24 6.87 17.39
N GLN A 186 24.06 5.60 17.11
CA GLN A 186 25.00 4.55 17.53
C GLN A 186 26.40 4.77 16.93
N GLN A 187 26.47 5.05 15.63
CA GLN A 187 27.74 5.34 14.95
C GLN A 187 28.43 6.62 15.46
N LYS A 188 27.65 7.65 15.85
CA LYS A 188 28.24 8.85 16.48
C LYS A 188 28.84 8.54 17.86
N LYS A 189 28.19 7.69 18.65
CA LYS A 189 28.71 7.25 19.96
C LYS A 189 29.98 6.43 19.82
N GLU A 190 30.04 5.52 18.85
CA GLU A 190 31.22 4.71 18.57
C GLU A 190 32.41 5.54 18.09
N LYS A 191 32.17 6.62 17.31
CA LYS A 191 33.22 7.52 16.82
C LYS A 191 33.63 8.61 17.81
N GLY A 192 32.79 8.94 18.77
CA GLY A 192 33.05 9.96 19.80
C GLY A 192 33.58 9.40 21.14
N GLY A 193 33.77 8.10 21.23
CA GLY A 193 34.25 7.41 22.43
C GLY A 193 35.79 7.22 22.52
N PHE A 194 36.55 8.08 21.86
CA PHE A 194 38.03 8.19 22.03
C PHE A 194 38.37 9.58 22.52
#